data_816996a23d8b56ab2642ae0c239a442e
#
_entry.id   816996a23d8b56ab2642ae0c239a442e
#
_cell.length_a   1.000
_cell.length_b   1.000
_cell.length_c   1.000
_cell.angle_alpha   90.00
_cell.angle_beta   90.00
_cell.angle_gamma   90.00
#
_symmetry.space_group_name_H-M   'P 1'
#
loop_
_entity.id
_entity.type
_entity.pdbx_description
1 polymer ?
#
loop_
_entity_poly.entity_id
_entity_poly.type
_entity_poly.pdbx_seq_one_letter_code
_entity_poly.pdbx_strand_id
1 'polypeptide(L)'
;MFEQISLRYGVKTKIVSVPNHPKSDEEIISIYESQITDKTKLIMICHMINITGQILPVKKICEMAHSYGVEVMVDGAHCVGHFDFSIDEFNCDYYGSSLHKWLATPLGAGLLYINKNNTHKIWPLLANGNTNKKDIKRLNHIGTHPVHTDLAISNSIDYTNWIGMKKKEKRMRYLQRYWSDKLRIIENIIINTP
;
A
#
# COMPACT_ATOMS: atom_id res chain seq x y z
N MET A 1 -5.69 14.34 6.64
CA MET A 1 -6.69 13.97 5.61
C MET A 1 -7.99 13.46 6.23
N PHE A 2 -8.00 12.41 7.03
CA PHE A 2 -9.23 11.84 7.61
C PHE A 2 -9.98 12.80 8.53
N GLU A 3 -9.30 13.56 9.40
CA GLU A 3 -9.93 14.61 10.20
C GLU A 3 -10.66 15.65 9.34
N GLN A 4 -10.03 16.07 8.24
CA GLN A 4 -10.64 17.06 7.35
C GLN A 4 -11.91 16.51 6.67
N ILE A 5 -11.91 15.23 6.26
CA ILE A 5 -13.09 14.57 5.69
C ILE A 5 -14.17 14.44 6.77
N SER A 6 -13.78 14.08 7.99
CA SER A 6 -14.70 14.01 9.12
C SER A 6 -15.37 15.35 9.40
N LEU A 7 -14.58 16.42 9.48
CA LEU A 7 -15.10 17.77 9.74
C LEU A 7 -16.02 18.29 8.61
N ARG A 8 -15.67 18.01 7.34
CA ARG A 8 -16.41 18.56 6.18
C ARG A 8 -17.65 17.75 5.81
N TYR A 9 -17.62 16.44 6.02
CA TYR A 9 -18.64 15.52 5.49
C TYR A 9 -19.24 14.60 6.54
N GLY A 10 -18.86 14.73 7.81
CA GLY A 10 -19.38 13.91 8.91
C GLY A 10 -18.92 12.44 8.84
N VAL A 11 -17.92 12.11 8.02
CA VAL A 11 -17.37 10.76 7.89
C VAL A 11 -16.67 10.39 9.20
N LYS A 12 -17.01 9.27 9.80
CA LYS A 12 -16.35 8.77 10.99
C LYS A 12 -15.17 7.92 10.61
N THR A 13 -14.02 8.21 11.22
CA THR A 13 -12.78 7.43 11.05
C THR A 13 -12.51 6.62 12.31
N LYS A 14 -12.20 5.35 12.14
CA LYS A 14 -11.76 4.46 13.20
C LYS A 14 -10.33 3.99 12.92
N ILE A 15 -9.46 4.19 13.91
CA ILE A 15 -8.06 3.75 13.82
C ILE A 15 -7.97 2.37 14.45
N VAL A 16 -7.34 1.45 13.74
CA VAL A 16 -7.11 0.07 14.15
C VAL A 16 -5.62 -0.14 14.39
N SER A 17 -5.27 -0.69 15.54
CA SER A 17 -3.88 -1.04 15.86
C SER A 17 -3.64 -2.53 15.60
N VAL A 18 -2.59 -2.82 14.85
CA VAL A 18 -2.12 -4.19 14.59
C VAL A 18 -0.98 -4.49 15.57
N PRO A 19 -0.96 -5.67 16.24
CA PRO A 19 0.12 -6.02 17.16
C PRO A 19 1.45 -6.19 16.41
N ASN A 20 2.56 -5.81 17.07
CA ASN A 20 3.90 -5.99 16.51
C ASN A 20 4.29 -7.48 16.35
N HIS A 21 3.71 -8.34 17.16
CA HIS A 21 3.96 -9.78 17.19
C HIS A 21 2.63 -10.55 17.09
N PRO A 22 1.95 -10.53 15.94
CA PRO A 22 0.71 -11.28 15.78
C PRO A 22 1.01 -12.78 15.81
N LYS A 23 0.10 -13.56 16.39
CA LYS A 23 0.21 -15.01 16.45
C LYS A 23 -0.04 -15.67 15.09
N SER A 24 -0.86 -15.04 14.27
CA SER A 24 -1.19 -15.49 12.91
C SER A 24 -1.81 -14.37 12.08
N ASP A 25 -1.98 -14.63 10.78
CA ASP A 25 -2.72 -13.75 9.87
C ASP A 25 -4.18 -13.58 10.34
N GLU A 26 -4.79 -14.64 10.87
CA GLU A 26 -6.18 -14.67 11.33
C GLU A 26 -6.41 -13.71 12.51
N GLU A 27 -5.41 -13.55 13.38
CA GLU A 27 -5.46 -12.54 14.44
C GLU A 27 -5.56 -11.13 13.85
N ILE A 28 -4.74 -10.83 12.84
CA ILE A 28 -4.77 -9.53 12.15
C ILE A 28 -6.13 -9.33 11.48
N ILE A 29 -6.63 -10.33 10.77
CA ILE A 29 -7.90 -10.25 10.06
C ILE A 29 -9.04 -10.00 11.03
N SER A 30 -9.11 -10.75 12.15
CA SER A 30 -10.16 -10.61 13.15
C SER A 30 -10.19 -9.22 13.81
N ILE A 31 -9.02 -8.58 13.95
CA ILE A 31 -8.94 -7.21 14.45
C ILE A 31 -9.66 -6.25 13.49
N TYR A 32 -9.41 -6.34 12.17
CA TYR A 32 -10.11 -5.51 11.18
C TYR A 32 -11.60 -5.86 11.11
N GLU A 33 -11.92 -7.15 11.05
CA GLU A 33 -13.28 -7.65 10.94
C GLU A 33 -14.17 -7.17 12.08
N SER A 34 -13.67 -7.21 13.32
CA SER A 34 -14.40 -6.76 14.52
C SER A 34 -14.76 -5.27 14.50
N GLN A 35 -14.17 -4.49 13.61
CA GLN A 35 -14.41 -3.06 13.48
C GLN A 35 -15.40 -2.71 12.35
N ILE A 36 -15.77 -3.69 11.53
CA ILE A 36 -16.72 -3.48 10.42
C ILE A 36 -18.14 -3.33 11.00
N THR A 37 -18.88 -2.40 10.42
CA THR A 37 -20.31 -2.18 10.69
C THR A 37 -21.03 -2.00 9.35
N ASP A 38 -22.37 -1.98 9.37
CA ASP A 38 -23.22 -1.65 8.21
C ASP A 38 -22.91 -0.29 7.56
N LYS A 39 -22.25 0.60 8.31
CA LYS A 39 -21.83 1.95 7.86
C LYS A 39 -20.41 1.99 7.32
N THR A 40 -19.63 0.94 7.48
CA THR A 40 -18.25 0.88 6.96
C THR A 40 -18.28 0.86 5.43
N LYS A 41 -17.52 1.74 4.79
CA LYS A 41 -17.45 1.86 3.32
C LYS A 41 -16.08 1.56 2.76
N LEU A 42 -15.04 1.87 3.52
CA LEU A 42 -13.66 1.72 3.08
C LEU A 42 -12.78 1.31 4.26
N ILE A 43 -11.92 0.33 4.04
CA ILE A 43 -10.80 0.01 4.92
C ILE A 43 -9.51 0.45 4.23
N MET A 44 -8.67 1.20 4.95
CA MET A 44 -7.32 1.51 4.50
C MET A 44 -6.32 0.71 5.32
N ILE A 45 -5.46 -0.04 4.64
CA ILE A 45 -4.43 -0.88 5.26
C ILE A 45 -3.05 -0.57 4.69
N CYS A 46 -2.00 -0.72 5.50
CA CYS A 46 -0.64 -0.77 4.98
C CYS A 46 -0.34 -2.17 4.44
N HIS A 47 0.32 -2.27 3.28
CA HIS A 47 0.87 -3.55 2.83
C HIS A 47 2.11 -3.92 3.63
N MET A 48 3.00 -2.94 3.88
CA MET A 48 4.11 -3.07 4.81
C MET A 48 4.12 -1.88 5.77
N ILE A 49 4.20 -2.17 7.06
CA ILE A 49 4.34 -1.15 8.10
C ILE A 49 5.79 -0.66 8.12
N ASN A 50 6.00 0.59 7.78
CA ASN A 50 7.34 1.15 7.58
C ASN A 50 8.22 1.18 8.84
N ILE A 51 7.63 1.21 10.03
CA ILE A 51 8.38 1.27 11.30
C ILE A 51 8.94 -0.11 11.66
N THR A 52 8.18 -1.17 11.42
CA THR A 52 8.54 -2.54 11.84
C THR A 52 8.98 -3.42 10.68
N GLY A 53 8.60 -3.10 9.45
CA GLY A 53 8.78 -3.97 8.29
C GLY A 53 7.78 -5.14 8.22
N GLN A 54 6.76 -5.14 9.08
CA GLN A 54 5.71 -6.16 9.09
C GLN A 54 4.88 -6.08 7.80
N ILE A 55 4.77 -7.20 7.10
CA ILE A 55 3.94 -7.33 5.89
C ILE A 55 2.59 -7.88 6.31
N LEU A 56 1.53 -7.16 5.99
CA LEU A 56 0.16 -7.58 6.33
C LEU A 56 -0.42 -8.56 5.29
N PRO A 57 -1.33 -9.45 5.67
CA PRO A 57 -1.97 -10.42 4.78
C PRO A 57 -3.06 -9.74 3.91
N VAL A 58 -2.61 -8.86 2.98
CA VAL A 58 -3.48 -7.98 2.18
C VAL A 58 -4.58 -8.76 1.49
N LYS A 59 -4.26 -9.87 0.81
CA LYS A 59 -5.24 -10.69 0.09
C LYS A 59 -6.37 -11.16 1.01
N LYS A 60 -6.02 -11.73 2.16
CA LYS A 60 -7.00 -12.25 3.12
C LYS A 60 -7.87 -11.13 3.72
N ILE A 61 -7.27 -9.95 3.97
CA ILE A 61 -8.02 -8.78 4.44
C ILE A 61 -8.97 -8.27 3.37
N CYS A 62 -8.57 -8.24 2.10
CA CYS A 62 -9.46 -7.89 0.99
C CYS A 62 -10.63 -8.88 0.87
N GLU A 63 -10.36 -10.18 0.91
CA GLU A 63 -11.38 -11.23 0.86
C GLU A 63 -12.40 -11.06 2.00
N MET A 64 -11.92 -10.86 3.21
CA MET A 64 -12.75 -10.60 4.39
C MET A 64 -13.60 -9.32 4.19
N ALA A 65 -12.99 -8.19 3.85
CA ALA A 65 -13.69 -6.91 3.68
C ALA A 65 -14.78 -6.98 2.59
N HIS A 66 -14.46 -7.63 1.46
CA HIS A 66 -15.42 -7.81 0.37
C HIS A 66 -16.60 -8.68 0.74
N SER A 67 -16.45 -9.64 1.66
CA SER A 67 -17.59 -10.43 2.17
C SER A 67 -18.62 -9.57 2.91
N TYR A 68 -18.21 -8.41 3.41
CA TYR A 68 -19.07 -7.39 4.02
C TYR A 68 -19.46 -6.26 3.05
N GLY A 69 -19.07 -6.34 1.77
CA GLY A 69 -19.32 -5.28 0.79
C GLY A 69 -18.51 -3.99 1.04
N VAL A 70 -17.36 -4.10 1.71
CA VAL A 70 -16.47 -2.99 2.07
C VAL A 70 -15.29 -2.94 1.12
N GLU A 71 -15.00 -1.76 0.55
CA GLU A 71 -13.87 -1.55 -0.34
C GLU A 71 -12.55 -1.47 0.46
N VAL A 72 -11.43 -1.84 -0.19
CA VAL A 72 -10.10 -1.82 0.41
C VAL A 72 -9.14 -0.94 -0.37
N MET A 73 -8.54 0.02 0.32
CA MET A 73 -7.40 0.81 -0.16
C MET A 73 -6.13 0.33 0.52
N VAL A 74 -5.15 -0.03 -0.28
CA VAL A 74 -3.85 -0.52 0.20
C VAL A 74 -2.79 0.56 0.05
N ASP A 75 -2.17 0.92 1.16
CA ASP A 75 -0.95 1.74 1.17
C ASP A 75 0.27 0.82 1.00
N GLY A 76 0.77 0.78 -0.23
CA GLY A 76 1.98 0.05 -0.62
C GLY A 76 3.20 0.95 -0.78
N ALA A 77 3.23 2.11 -0.12
CA ALA A 77 4.29 3.10 -0.26
C ALA A 77 5.71 2.54 -0.06
N HIS A 78 5.86 1.45 0.68
CA HIS A 78 7.14 0.79 0.95
C HIS A 78 7.32 -0.55 0.22
N CYS A 79 6.47 -0.90 -0.76
CA CYS A 79 6.47 -2.25 -1.31
C CYS A 79 7.01 -2.35 -2.73
N VAL A 80 6.61 -1.43 -3.62
CA VAL A 80 7.05 -1.47 -5.03
C VAL A 80 8.55 -1.31 -5.13
N GLY A 81 9.20 -2.28 -5.77
CA GLY A 81 10.65 -2.34 -5.86
C GLY A 81 11.35 -2.88 -4.61
N HIS A 82 10.64 -3.26 -3.56
CA HIS A 82 11.19 -3.79 -2.31
C HIS A 82 11.22 -5.33 -2.31
N PHE A 83 10.11 -5.96 -2.64
CA PHE A 83 9.94 -7.40 -2.76
C PHE A 83 8.95 -7.73 -3.88
N ASP A 84 8.87 -9.02 -4.22
CA ASP A 84 8.05 -9.50 -5.35
C ASP A 84 6.60 -9.73 -4.90
N PHE A 85 5.64 -9.15 -5.63
CA PHE A 85 4.20 -9.36 -5.42
C PHE A 85 3.41 -8.92 -6.66
N SER A 86 2.16 -9.37 -6.77
CA SER A 86 1.21 -8.94 -7.79
C SER A 86 0.01 -8.25 -7.16
N ILE A 87 -0.30 -7.04 -7.60
CA ILE A 87 -1.50 -6.30 -7.14
C ILE A 87 -2.78 -7.05 -7.51
N ASP A 88 -2.80 -7.73 -8.66
CA ASP A 88 -3.97 -8.47 -9.13
C ASP A 88 -4.33 -9.64 -8.19
N GLU A 89 -3.33 -10.23 -7.52
CA GLU A 89 -3.57 -11.31 -6.56
C GLU A 89 -4.28 -10.86 -5.29
N PHE A 90 -4.22 -9.57 -4.98
CA PHE A 90 -4.89 -9.00 -3.80
C PHE A 90 -6.36 -8.75 -4.03
N ASN A 91 -6.76 -8.56 -5.28
CA ASN A 91 -8.11 -8.15 -5.63
C ASN A 91 -8.58 -6.90 -4.85
N CYS A 92 -7.65 -6.00 -4.51
CA CYS A 92 -7.97 -4.76 -3.81
C CYS A 92 -8.65 -3.74 -4.74
N ASP A 93 -9.38 -2.80 -4.16
CA ASP A 93 -10.06 -1.76 -4.91
C ASP A 93 -9.13 -0.65 -5.36
N TYR A 94 -8.19 -0.31 -4.48
CA TYR A 94 -7.21 0.75 -4.71
C TYR A 94 -5.85 0.34 -4.14
N TYR A 95 -4.76 0.72 -4.81
CA TYR A 95 -3.40 0.51 -4.31
C TYR A 95 -2.54 1.74 -4.62
N GLY A 96 -2.01 2.38 -3.59
CA GLY A 96 -1.12 3.53 -3.74
C GLY A 96 0.33 3.17 -3.40
N SER A 97 1.30 3.68 -4.16
CA SER A 97 2.71 3.50 -3.83
C SER A 97 3.57 4.70 -4.18
N SER A 98 4.60 4.91 -3.39
CA SER A 98 5.66 5.89 -3.63
C SER A 98 6.83 5.23 -4.36
N LEU A 99 7.07 5.59 -5.62
CA LEU A 99 8.10 4.94 -6.44
C LEU A 99 9.52 5.43 -6.11
N HIS A 100 9.65 6.62 -5.52
CA HIS A 100 10.93 7.18 -5.10
C HIS A 100 11.57 6.50 -3.89
N LYS A 101 10.89 5.53 -3.27
CA LYS A 101 11.44 4.76 -2.14
C LYS A 101 12.26 3.58 -2.65
N TRP A 102 11.69 2.42 -2.77
CA TRP A 102 12.41 1.18 -3.06
C TRP A 102 12.63 0.90 -4.54
N LEU A 103 11.82 1.49 -5.42
CA LEU A 103 12.09 1.48 -6.86
C LEU A 103 13.16 2.51 -7.24
N ALA A 104 13.51 3.42 -6.30
CA ALA A 104 14.60 4.41 -6.45
C ALA A 104 14.41 5.38 -7.64
N THR A 105 13.18 5.78 -7.95
CA THR A 105 12.93 6.90 -8.87
C THR A 105 13.29 8.23 -8.20
N PRO A 106 13.46 9.31 -8.96
CA PRO A 106 13.51 10.66 -8.38
C PRO A 106 12.26 10.98 -7.55
N LEU A 107 12.39 11.93 -6.63
CA LEU A 107 11.28 12.39 -5.79
C LEU A 107 10.10 12.87 -6.66
N GLY A 108 8.88 12.62 -6.17
CA GLY A 108 7.65 13.03 -6.82
C GLY A 108 6.97 11.94 -7.66
N ALA A 109 7.65 10.81 -7.95
CA ALA A 109 7.02 9.69 -8.64
C ALA A 109 6.17 8.84 -7.69
N GLY A 110 4.98 8.47 -8.15
CA GLY A 110 4.06 7.58 -7.46
C GLY A 110 3.15 6.85 -8.43
N LEU A 111 2.43 5.86 -7.94
CA LEU A 111 1.39 5.20 -8.69
C LEU A 111 0.12 5.09 -7.85
N LEU A 112 -1.01 5.12 -8.53
CA LEU A 112 -2.32 4.77 -8.00
C LEU A 112 -2.95 3.73 -8.92
N TYR A 113 -3.07 2.50 -8.42
CA TYR A 113 -3.90 1.47 -9.05
C TYR A 113 -5.34 1.65 -8.58
N ILE A 114 -6.26 1.52 -9.52
CA ILE A 114 -7.71 1.53 -9.26
C ILE A 114 -8.30 0.32 -9.98
N ASN A 115 -9.01 -0.53 -9.25
CA ASN A 115 -9.75 -1.63 -9.87
C ASN A 115 -10.68 -1.06 -10.94
N LYS A 116 -10.66 -1.67 -12.11
CA LYS A 116 -11.42 -1.22 -13.30
C LYS A 116 -12.90 -0.92 -12.99
N ASN A 117 -13.50 -1.72 -12.12
CA ASN A 117 -14.89 -1.56 -11.72
C ASN A 117 -15.14 -0.32 -10.86
N ASN A 118 -14.10 0.27 -10.26
CA ASN A 118 -14.19 1.42 -9.35
C ASN A 118 -13.73 2.74 -9.97
N THR A 119 -13.16 2.72 -11.19
CA THR A 119 -12.66 3.92 -11.87
C THR A 119 -13.69 5.05 -11.92
N HIS A 120 -14.96 4.71 -12.15
CA HIS A 120 -16.07 5.67 -12.26
C HIS A 120 -16.40 6.39 -10.94
N LYS A 121 -16.00 5.84 -9.80
CA LYS A 121 -16.25 6.40 -8.46
C LYS A 121 -15.29 7.52 -8.09
N ILE A 122 -14.11 7.57 -8.72
CA ILE A 122 -13.04 8.49 -8.36
C ILE A 122 -13.20 9.80 -9.14
N TRP A 123 -13.09 10.93 -8.46
CA TRP A 123 -13.05 12.24 -9.07
C TRP A 123 -11.62 12.66 -9.41
N PRO A 124 -11.38 13.29 -10.56
CA PRO A 124 -10.08 13.87 -10.86
C PRO A 124 -9.74 14.99 -9.87
N LEU A 125 -8.45 15.12 -9.55
CA LEU A 125 -7.97 16.18 -8.64
C LEU A 125 -8.18 17.56 -9.25
N LEU A 126 -7.95 17.69 -10.55
CA LEU A 126 -8.18 18.93 -11.32
C LEU A 126 -9.21 18.67 -12.42
N ALA A 127 -9.94 19.72 -12.77
CA ALA A 127 -10.87 19.65 -13.88
C ALA A 127 -10.15 19.38 -15.20
N ASN A 128 -10.68 18.47 -16.02
CA ASN A 128 -10.22 18.23 -17.39
C ASN A 128 -11.42 17.98 -18.32
N GLY A 129 -11.17 18.03 -19.64
CA GLY A 129 -12.20 17.85 -20.65
C GLY A 129 -12.66 16.41 -20.86
N ASN A 130 -12.01 15.41 -20.24
CA ASN A 130 -12.38 14.03 -20.38
C ASN A 130 -13.52 13.65 -19.42
N THR A 131 -14.74 13.55 -19.94
CA THR A 131 -15.95 13.23 -19.17
C THR A 131 -16.22 11.74 -19.07
N ASN A 132 -15.46 10.90 -19.76
CA ASN A 132 -15.64 9.44 -19.72
C ASN A 132 -15.21 8.87 -18.35
N LYS A 133 -16.17 8.59 -17.49
CA LYS A 133 -15.94 8.08 -16.13
C LYS A 133 -15.20 6.73 -16.07
N LYS A 134 -15.17 5.97 -17.17
CA LYS A 134 -14.47 4.67 -17.25
C LYS A 134 -13.02 4.82 -17.73
N ASP A 135 -12.63 5.98 -18.23
CA ASP A 135 -11.27 6.24 -18.69
C ASP A 135 -10.40 6.72 -17.53
N ILE A 136 -9.44 5.89 -17.09
CA ILE A 136 -8.52 6.22 -16.02
C ILE A 136 -7.61 7.42 -16.36
N LYS A 137 -7.37 7.70 -17.65
CA LYS A 137 -6.53 8.83 -18.08
C LYS A 137 -7.04 10.17 -17.58
N ARG A 138 -8.35 10.30 -17.33
CA ARG A 138 -8.93 11.52 -16.74
C ARG A 138 -8.40 11.86 -15.35
N LEU A 139 -7.84 10.87 -14.64
CA LEU A 139 -7.30 11.03 -13.30
C LEU A 139 -5.82 11.46 -13.30
N ASN A 140 -5.15 11.40 -14.45
CA ASN A 140 -3.72 11.69 -14.56
C ASN A 140 -3.41 13.17 -14.84
N HIS A 141 -4.42 14.03 -14.98
CA HIS A 141 -4.19 15.46 -15.23
C HIS A 141 -3.90 16.19 -13.92
N ILE A 142 -2.67 16.65 -13.75
CA ILE A 142 -2.21 17.41 -12.57
C ILE A 142 -1.62 18.78 -12.92
N GLY A 143 -1.81 19.23 -14.17
CA GLY A 143 -1.20 20.47 -14.70
C GLY A 143 0.24 20.27 -15.15
N THR A 144 1.01 21.33 -15.24
CA THR A 144 2.43 21.28 -15.58
C THR A 144 3.23 20.65 -14.43
N HIS A 145 4.00 19.62 -14.75
CA HIS A 145 4.82 18.91 -13.76
C HIS A 145 6.20 18.53 -14.34
N PRO A 146 7.17 18.16 -13.51
CA PRO A 146 8.51 17.79 -13.94
C PRO A 146 8.51 16.44 -14.70
N VAL A 147 8.48 16.47 -16.03
CA VAL A 147 8.38 15.25 -16.89
C VAL A 147 9.58 14.30 -16.73
N HIS A 148 10.76 14.83 -16.33
CA HIS A 148 11.95 14.02 -16.11
C HIS A 148 11.75 12.96 -15.02
N THR A 149 10.92 13.22 -14.03
CA THR A 149 10.58 12.25 -12.98
C THR A 149 9.83 11.06 -13.58
N ASP A 150 8.83 11.32 -14.42
CA ASP A 150 8.05 10.26 -15.08
C ASP A 150 8.92 9.44 -16.04
N LEU A 151 9.78 10.13 -16.82
CA LEU A 151 10.72 9.46 -17.74
C LEU A 151 11.74 8.57 -17.01
N ALA A 152 12.13 8.93 -15.80
CA ALA A 152 13.09 8.14 -15.01
C ALA A 152 12.47 6.85 -14.45
N ILE A 153 11.14 6.69 -14.47
CA ILE A 153 10.48 5.47 -13.97
C ILE A 153 10.94 4.23 -14.76
N SER A 154 11.00 4.33 -16.10
CA SER A 154 11.47 3.22 -16.94
C SER A 154 12.91 2.82 -16.61
N ASN A 155 13.80 3.78 -16.44
CA ASN A 155 15.20 3.52 -16.08
C ASN A 155 15.32 2.82 -14.72
N SER A 156 14.48 3.21 -13.75
CA SER A 156 14.45 2.58 -12.43
C SER A 156 13.90 1.14 -12.48
N ILE A 157 12.93 0.89 -13.35
CA ILE A 157 12.41 -0.47 -13.61
C ILE A 157 13.51 -1.32 -14.25
N ASP A 158 14.19 -0.82 -15.29
CA ASP A 158 15.27 -1.53 -15.98
C ASP A 158 16.41 -1.86 -15.02
N TYR A 159 16.81 -0.90 -14.18
CA TYR A 159 17.84 -1.12 -13.15
C TYR A 159 17.42 -2.19 -12.14
N THR A 160 16.15 -2.15 -11.69
CA THR A 160 15.62 -3.15 -10.76
C THR A 160 15.56 -4.53 -11.40
N ASN A 161 15.16 -4.63 -12.66
CA ASN A 161 15.14 -5.87 -13.44
C ASN A 161 16.56 -6.41 -13.67
N TRP A 162 17.52 -5.55 -13.93
CA TRP A 162 18.95 -5.95 -14.09
C TRP A 162 19.50 -6.57 -12.80
N ILE A 163 19.20 -6.01 -11.61
CA ILE A 163 19.56 -6.60 -10.33
C ILE A 163 18.81 -7.93 -10.12
N GLY A 164 17.55 -7.98 -10.50
CA GLY A 164 16.60 -9.05 -10.26
C GLY A 164 15.90 -8.92 -8.91
N MET A 165 14.56 -8.82 -8.93
CA MET A 165 13.75 -8.59 -7.74
C MET A 165 13.98 -9.64 -6.64
N LYS A 166 13.96 -10.92 -6.99
CA LYS A 166 14.21 -12.03 -6.04
C LYS A 166 15.60 -11.95 -5.38
N LYS A 167 16.62 -11.52 -6.15
CA LYS A 167 17.98 -11.35 -5.63
C LYS A 167 18.06 -10.19 -4.66
N LYS A 168 17.40 -9.06 -5.00
CA LYS A 168 17.29 -7.89 -4.14
C LYS A 168 16.58 -8.25 -2.82
N GLU A 169 15.43 -8.85 -2.88
CA GLU A 169 14.66 -9.28 -1.71
C GLU A 169 15.47 -10.23 -0.82
N LYS A 170 16.09 -11.27 -1.41
CA LYS A 170 16.95 -12.21 -0.67
C LYS A 170 18.07 -11.49 0.09
N ARG A 171 18.71 -10.50 -0.54
CA ARG A 171 19.77 -9.71 0.10
C ARG A 171 19.24 -8.87 1.26
N MET A 172 18.08 -8.25 1.10
CA MET A 172 17.47 -7.42 2.14
C MET A 172 17.04 -8.26 3.35
N ARG A 173 16.42 -9.42 3.10
CA ARG A 173 16.08 -10.38 4.19
C ARG A 173 17.31 -10.91 4.89
N TYR A 174 18.39 -11.18 4.15
CA TYR A 174 19.67 -11.57 4.76
C TYR A 174 20.20 -10.46 5.69
N LEU A 175 20.21 -9.21 5.24
CA LEU A 175 20.69 -8.08 6.04
C LEU A 175 19.83 -7.85 7.28
N GLN A 176 18.51 -7.99 7.16
CA GLN A 176 17.58 -7.88 8.29
C GLN A 176 17.92 -8.95 9.35
N ARG A 177 18.06 -10.23 8.95
CA ARG A 177 18.40 -11.32 9.87
C ARG A 177 19.81 -11.20 10.43
N TYR A 178 20.76 -10.72 9.66
CA TYR A 178 22.16 -10.62 10.06
C TYR A 178 22.38 -9.86 11.37
N TRP A 179 21.58 -8.83 11.62
CA TRP A 179 21.63 -8.08 12.86
C TRP A 179 20.55 -8.53 13.86
N SER A 180 19.32 -8.79 13.42
CA SER A 180 18.21 -9.09 14.31
C SER A 180 18.39 -10.43 15.04
N ASP A 181 18.88 -11.47 14.36
CA ASP A 181 19.11 -12.77 15.00
C ASP A 181 20.14 -12.68 16.15
N LYS A 182 21.15 -11.81 15.99
CA LYS A 182 22.15 -11.55 17.04
C LYS A 182 21.58 -10.82 18.25
N LEU A 183 20.56 -9.98 18.04
CA LEU A 183 19.94 -9.23 19.13
C LEU A 183 18.81 -10.00 19.82
N ARG A 184 18.13 -10.90 19.09
CA ARG A 184 17.01 -11.70 19.64
C ARG A 184 17.42 -12.63 20.77
N ILE A 185 18.71 -12.98 20.86
CA ILE A 185 19.26 -13.85 21.93
C ILE A 185 19.71 -13.07 23.16
N ILE A 186 19.69 -11.73 23.11
CA ILE A 186 20.08 -10.89 24.26
C ILE A 186 18.87 -10.68 25.16
N GLU A 187 19.04 -11.00 26.43
CA GLU A 187 18.01 -10.79 27.44
C GLU A 187 17.58 -9.31 27.50
N ASN A 188 16.29 -9.08 27.67
CA ASN A 188 15.68 -7.74 27.75
C ASN A 188 15.70 -6.91 26.45
N ILE A 189 16.01 -7.50 25.30
CA ILE A 189 15.84 -6.88 23.99
C ILE A 189 14.62 -7.47 23.28
N ILE A 190 13.68 -6.60 22.88
CA ILE A 190 12.53 -6.97 22.05
C ILE A 190 12.72 -6.36 20.67
N ILE A 191 12.73 -7.22 19.64
CA ILE A 191 12.82 -6.81 18.24
C ILE A 191 11.42 -6.79 17.66
N ASN A 192 10.90 -5.62 17.31
CA ASN A 192 9.57 -5.46 16.71
C ASN A 192 9.51 -5.75 15.19
N THR A 193 10.66 -5.93 14.55
CA THR A 193 10.74 -6.37 13.15
C THR A 193 10.62 -7.89 13.09
N PRO A 194 9.70 -8.45 12.27
CA PRO A 194 9.49 -9.89 12.13
C PRO A 194 10.70 -10.68 11.63
#